data_7854fc62ee32e2807af896ec0e77d4f4
#
_entry.id   7854fc62ee32e2807af896ec0e77d4f4
#
_cell.length_a   1.000
_cell.length_b   1.000
_cell.length_c   1.000
_cell.angle_alpha   90.00
_cell.angle_beta   90.00
_cell.angle_gamma   90.00
#
_symmetry.space_group_name_H-M   'P 1'
#
loop_
_entity.id
_entity.type
_entity.pdbx_description
1 polymer ?
#
loop_
_entity_poly.entity_id
_entity_poly.type
_entity_poly.pdbx_seq_one_letter_code
_entity_poly.pdbx_strand_id
1 'polypeptide(L)'
;MKRESFKSRLGFLLVSAGCAIGIGNVWRFPYVTGQNGGGLFVLLYLIFLVAMGLPVLTMELAVGRASRKSAVQGYQELEKPGSKWHLHGWAAIFGCCMLMMYYTTVSGWMVAYFYKFLTGEFTRGMDAETTGAAFGSLLADPLQMGFWMVLTVILGFLVCSKGLQNGLEKISKFMMSALLILIVVLAVHSFTLSGAEEGIRFYLIPNLKAVKEVGFGNVVSAAMNQAFFTLSLGVAAMEIFGSYMGKDHTLAGEGLRICALDTFVAIMAGLIIFPACFSYGVEATAGPSLIFVTLPNVFVNMEGGRMWGTLFFLFMTFASFSTIIAVFENIMSFCMDMFGWSRKKAALVNCMIILVASIPCVLGYNVWSNLHLIGGRDVLDSEDFIVSNLLLPLGSLVYLLFCVTKWGWGFDNYLKEANTGEGLKIAKGLKPYFQFLLPVLILIILLQGLVG
;
A
#
# COMPACT_ATOMS: atom_id res chain seq x y z
N MET A 1 29.43 2.14 -4.64
CA MET A 1 29.34 0.88 -3.84
C MET A 1 28.73 -0.21 -4.69
N LYS A 2 29.07 -1.50 -4.47
CA LYS A 2 28.41 -2.61 -5.16
C LYS A 2 26.97 -2.68 -4.62
N ARG A 3 25.96 -2.69 -5.54
CA ARG A 3 24.54 -2.76 -5.16
C ARG A 3 24.27 -4.06 -4.41
N GLU A 4 23.55 -4.00 -3.30
CA GLU A 4 23.05 -5.18 -2.61
C GLU A 4 22.09 -5.98 -3.53
N SER A 5 21.89 -7.24 -3.26
CA SER A 5 20.94 -8.11 -3.98
C SER A 5 20.19 -9.00 -2.99
N PHE A 6 18.96 -9.37 -3.36
CA PHE A 6 18.20 -10.36 -2.58
C PHE A 6 18.94 -11.69 -2.54
N LYS A 7 18.86 -12.36 -1.39
CA LYS A 7 19.44 -13.70 -1.20
C LYS A 7 18.65 -14.75 -1.97
N SER A 8 17.34 -14.55 -2.12
CA SER A 8 16.45 -15.51 -2.77
C SER A 8 15.33 -14.81 -3.54
N ARG A 9 14.81 -15.50 -4.57
CA ARG A 9 13.63 -15.07 -5.31
C ARG A 9 12.41 -14.87 -4.40
N LEU A 10 12.18 -15.81 -3.47
CA LEU A 10 11.09 -15.69 -2.49
C LEU A 10 11.25 -14.42 -1.64
N GLY A 11 12.48 -14.05 -1.27
CA GLY A 11 12.76 -12.80 -0.57
C GLY A 11 12.35 -11.59 -1.38
N PHE A 12 12.72 -11.52 -2.64
CA PHE A 12 12.27 -10.45 -3.55
C PHE A 12 10.75 -10.38 -3.61
N LEU A 13 10.06 -11.51 -3.87
CA LEU A 13 8.60 -11.54 -4.00
C LEU A 13 7.89 -11.09 -2.72
N LEU A 14 8.31 -11.60 -1.55
CA LEU A 14 7.67 -11.25 -0.29
C LEU A 14 7.96 -9.82 0.17
N VAL A 15 9.15 -9.27 -0.13
CA VAL A 15 9.45 -7.86 0.16
C VAL A 15 8.65 -6.94 -0.76
N SER A 16 8.63 -7.23 -2.07
CA SER A 16 7.90 -6.41 -3.05
C SER A 16 6.38 -6.51 -2.85
N ALA A 17 5.86 -7.72 -2.61
CA ALA A 17 4.45 -7.89 -2.26
C ALA A 17 4.12 -7.22 -0.92
N GLY A 18 5.00 -7.29 0.09
CA GLY A 18 4.81 -6.63 1.38
C GLY A 18 4.85 -5.10 1.28
N CYS A 19 5.46 -4.53 0.24
CA CYS A 19 5.38 -3.10 -0.06
C CYS A 19 3.99 -2.73 -0.60
N ALA A 20 3.41 -3.57 -1.47
CA ALA A 20 2.07 -3.38 -2.01
C ALA A 20 0.99 -3.71 -0.97
N ILE A 21 1.12 -4.84 -0.28
CA ILE A 21 0.19 -5.31 0.76
C ILE A 21 0.31 -4.42 1.99
N GLY A 22 -0.63 -3.52 2.14
CA GLY A 22 -0.66 -2.58 3.24
C GLY A 22 -2.07 -2.35 3.79
N ILE A 23 -2.23 -1.22 4.44
CA ILE A 23 -3.52 -0.75 4.96
C ILE A 23 -4.56 -0.64 3.82
N GLY A 24 -4.11 -0.32 2.61
CA GLY A 24 -4.95 -0.22 1.43
C GLY A 24 -5.73 -1.47 1.08
N ASN A 25 -5.14 -2.66 1.24
CA ASN A 25 -5.77 -3.95 0.95
C ASN A 25 -6.79 -4.35 2.02
N VAL A 26 -6.50 -4.02 3.28
CA VAL A 26 -7.31 -4.52 4.41
C VAL A 26 -8.36 -3.51 4.84
N TRP A 27 -8.13 -2.23 4.61
CA TRP A 27 -9.05 -1.17 4.96
C TRP A 27 -9.75 -0.56 3.75
N ARG A 28 -8.96 0.08 2.84
CA ARG A 28 -9.53 0.85 1.73
C ARG A 28 -10.29 -0.06 0.75
N PHE A 29 -9.74 -1.21 0.41
CA PHE A 29 -10.36 -2.11 -0.56
C PHE A 29 -11.74 -2.63 -0.11
N PRO A 30 -11.95 -3.18 1.10
CA PRO A 30 -13.28 -3.54 1.57
C PRO A 30 -14.23 -2.35 1.67
N TYR A 31 -13.75 -1.22 2.18
CA TYR A 31 -14.54 0.00 2.28
C TYR A 31 -15.05 0.48 0.91
N VAL A 32 -14.16 0.64 -0.07
CA VAL A 32 -14.54 1.05 -1.43
C VAL A 32 -15.44 0.01 -2.10
N THR A 33 -15.20 -1.29 -1.85
CA THR A 33 -16.05 -2.38 -2.33
C THR A 33 -17.47 -2.27 -1.77
N GLY A 34 -17.60 -1.99 -0.48
CA GLY A 34 -18.89 -1.78 0.19
C GLY A 34 -19.68 -0.63 -0.41
N GLN A 35 -19.04 0.49 -0.69
CA GLN A 35 -19.65 1.67 -1.29
C GLN A 35 -20.00 1.50 -2.78
N ASN A 36 -19.36 0.59 -3.51
CA ASN A 36 -19.47 0.45 -4.96
C ASN A 36 -20.17 -0.85 -5.41
N GLY A 37 -21.05 -1.39 -4.59
CA GLY A 37 -21.95 -2.48 -4.99
C GLY A 37 -21.32 -3.87 -5.00
N GLY A 38 -20.23 -4.09 -4.26
CA GLY A 38 -19.68 -5.42 -3.98
C GLY A 38 -19.01 -6.11 -5.16
N GLY A 39 -19.48 -7.31 -5.52
CA GLY A 39 -18.77 -8.23 -6.42
C GLY A 39 -18.48 -7.69 -7.82
N LEU A 40 -19.29 -6.79 -8.39
CA LEU A 40 -18.99 -6.21 -9.70
C LEU A 40 -17.81 -5.23 -9.64
N PHE A 41 -17.70 -4.47 -8.56
CA PHE A 41 -16.52 -3.65 -8.31
C PHE A 41 -15.26 -4.51 -8.22
N VAL A 42 -15.30 -5.62 -7.50
CA VAL A 42 -14.16 -6.56 -7.38
C VAL A 42 -13.74 -7.08 -8.76
N LEU A 43 -14.67 -7.46 -9.60
CA LEU A 43 -14.37 -7.92 -10.95
C LEU A 43 -13.71 -6.83 -11.81
N LEU A 44 -14.24 -5.61 -11.78
CA LEU A 44 -13.67 -4.47 -12.51
C LEU A 44 -12.27 -4.11 -11.99
N TYR A 45 -12.08 -4.13 -10.67
CA TYR A 45 -10.77 -3.94 -10.04
C TYR A 45 -9.74 -4.94 -10.57
N LEU A 46 -10.06 -6.23 -10.62
CA LEU A 46 -9.15 -7.26 -11.15
C LEU A 46 -8.77 -7.02 -12.61
N ILE A 47 -9.72 -6.59 -13.43
CA ILE A 47 -9.47 -6.25 -14.84
C ILE A 47 -8.50 -5.06 -14.92
N PHE A 48 -8.75 -3.99 -14.16
CA PHE A 48 -7.88 -2.80 -14.19
C PHE A 48 -6.52 -3.05 -13.55
N LEU A 49 -6.42 -3.90 -12.54
CA LEU A 49 -5.15 -4.28 -11.94
C LEU A 49 -4.21 -4.93 -12.98
N VAL A 50 -4.75 -5.85 -13.79
CA VAL A 50 -3.96 -6.51 -14.85
C VAL A 50 -3.73 -5.56 -16.03
N ALA A 51 -4.73 -4.77 -16.42
CA ALA A 51 -4.61 -3.88 -17.56
C ALA A 51 -3.72 -2.65 -17.29
N MET A 52 -3.77 -2.09 -16.09
CA MET A 52 -3.10 -0.82 -15.77
C MET A 52 -1.98 -0.99 -14.72
N GLY A 53 -2.29 -1.64 -13.61
CA GLY A 53 -1.35 -1.82 -12.49
C GLY A 53 -0.12 -2.63 -12.89
N LEU A 54 -0.32 -3.83 -13.43
CA LEU A 54 0.79 -4.72 -13.84
C LEU A 54 1.75 -4.08 -14.87
N PRO A 55 1.30 -3.39 -15.95
CA PRO A 55 2.21 -2.67 -16.84
C PRO A 55 3.09 -1.65 -16.14
N VAL A 56 2.52 -0.76 -15.31
CA VAL A 56 3.28 0.28 -14.62
C VAL A 56 4.23 -0.33 -13.58
N LEU A 57 3.80 -1.35 -12.84
CA LEU A 57 4.66 -2.12 -11.94
C LEU A 57 5.89 -2.68 -12.67
N THR A 58 5.70 -3.26 -13.85
CA THR A 58 6.83 -3.79 -14.64
C THR A 58 7.76 -2.68 -15.14
N MET A 59 7.26 -1.48 -15.38
CA MET A 59 8.07 -0.32 -15.77
C MET A 59 8.93 0.20 -14.61
N GLU A 60 8.38 0.36 -13.42
CA GLU A 60 9.17 0.71 -12.23
C GLU A 60 10.27 -0.33 -11.94
N LEU A 61 9.90 -1.61 -11.94
CA LEU A 61 10.88 -2.69 -11.76
C LEU A 61 11.97 -2.66 -12.86
N ALA A 62 11.59 -2.34 -14.13
CA ALA A 62 12.54 -2.29 -15.24
C ALA A 62 13.55 -1.16 -15.08
N VAL A 63 13.10 0.03 -14.71
CA VAL A 63 13.98 1.18 -14.44
C VAL A 63 14.98 0.85 -13.34
N GLY A 64 14.51 0.29 -12.22
CA GLY A 64 15.36 -0.14 -11.13
C GLY A 64 16.35 -1.24 -11.54
N ARG A 65 15.89 -2.28 -12.22
CA ARG A 65 16.73 -3.42 -12.60
C ARG A 65 17.78 -3.05 -13.66
N ALA A 66 17.44 -2.18 -14.60
CA ALA A 66 18.37 -1.73 -15.64
C ALA A 66 19.43 -0.78 -15.08
N SER A 67 19.06 0.16 -14.24
CA SER A 67 19.96 1.16 -13.66
C SER A 67 20.80 0.64 -12.50
N ARG A 68 20.26 -0.30 -11.70
CA ARG A 68 20.87 -0.76 -10.46
C ARG A 68 21.07 0.37 -9.42
N LYS A 69 20.19 1.39 -9.48
CA LYS A 69 20.24 2.60 -8.68
C LYS A 69 18.89 2.91 -8.04
N SER A 70 18.87 3.87 -7.10
CA SER A 70 17.65 4.47 -6.58
C SER A 70 17.10 5.53 -7.53
N ALA A 71 15.87 5.97 -7.30
CA ALA A 71 15.06 6.75 -8.22
C ALA A 71 15.80 7.85 -9.01
N VAL A 72 16.47 8.80 -8.35
CA VAL A 72 17.11 9.91 -9.06
C VAL A 72 18.25 9.44 -9.94
N GLN A 73 19.18 8.64 -9.39
CA GLN A 73 20.30 8.10 -10.16
C GLN A 73 19.84 7.05 -11.17
N GLY A 74 18.73 6.36 -10.93
CA GLY A 74 18.13 5.43 -11.86
C GLY A 74 17.72 6.10 -13.16
N TYR A 75 17.03 7.23 -13.07
CA TYR A 75 16.70 8.04 -14.24
C TYR A 75 17.95 8.61 -14.90
N GLN A 76 18.91 9.17 -14.15
CA GLN A 76 20.15 9.73 -14.68
C GLN A 76 20.98 8.73 -15.50
N GLU A 77 21.00 7.46 -15.09
CA GLU A 77 21.70 6.38 -15.79
C GLU A 77 21.06 6.00 -17.12
N LEU A 78 19.71 6.12 -17.20
CA LEU A 78 18.93 5.64 -18.35
C LEU A 78 18.43 6.75 -19.27
N GLU A 79 18.37 7.98 -18.81
CA GLU A 79 17.87 9.12 -19.58
C GLU A 79 18.87 9.58 -20.63
N LYS A 80 18.35 10.25 -21.66
CA LYS A 80 19.21 10.85 -22.69
C LYS A 80 19.94 12.07 -22.18
N PRO A 81 21.18 12.32 -22.65
CA PRO A 81 21.93 13.52 -22.29
C PRO A 81 21.10 14.80 -22.53
N GLY A 82 21.04 15.65 -21.51
CA GLY A 82 20.29 16.92 -21.55
C GLY A 82 18.79 16.80 -21.22
N SER A 83 18.27 15.61 -20.98
CA SER A 83 16.90 15.45 -20.49
C SER A 83 16.81 15.69 -18.97
N LYS A 84 15.59 15.79 -18.46
CA LYS A 84 15.35 16.12 -17.05
C LYS A 84 14.41 15.12 -16.36
N TRP A 85 14.38 13.88 -16.81
CA TRP A 85 13.51 12.86 -16.22
C TRP A 85 13.87 12.56 -14.75
N HIS A 86 15.13 12.70 -14.37
CA HIS A 86 15.59 12.55 -12.99
C HIS A 86 14.90 13.48 -11.98
N LEU A 87 14.28 14.57 -12.43
CA LEU A 87 13.48 15.43 -11.55
C LEU A 87 12.29 14.67 -10.96
N HIS A 88 11.74 13.69 -11.70
CA HIS A 88 10.72 12.81 -11.14
C HIS A 88 11.25 11.98 -9.97
N GLY A 89 12.50 11.54 -10.01
CA GLY A 89 13.11 10.82 -8.88
C GLY A 89 13.06 11.62 -7.57
N TRP A 90 13.28 12.93 -7.62
CA TRP A 90 13.12 13.80 -6.45
C TRP A 90 11.67 13.90 -5.98
N ALA A 91 10.72 14.05 -6.91
CA ALA A 91 9.31 14.07 -6.60
C ALA A 91 8.84 12.73 -5.98
N ALA A 92 9.34 11.61 -6.48
CA ALA A 92 9.05 10.28 -5.96
C ALA A 92 9.55 10.09 -4.53
N ILE A 93 10.78 10.52 -4.21
CA ILE A 93 11.31 10.44 -2.84
C ILE A 93 10.56 11.39 -1.91
N PHE A 94 10.21 12.59 -2.35
CA PHE A 94 9.33 13.49 -1.60
C PHE A 94 7.98 12.81 -1.31
N GLY A 95 7.39 12.16 -2.29
CA GLY A 95 6.16 11.38 -2.13
C GLY A 95 6.29 10.24 -1.12
N CYS A 96 7.42 9.52 -1.13
CA CYS A 96 7.72 8.50 -0.13
C CYS A 96 7.82 9.08 1.29
N CYS A 97 8.50 10.21 1.46
CA CYS A 97 8.57 10.88 2.76
C CYS A 97 7.18 11.32 3.23
N MET A 98 6.40 11.93 2.34
CA MET A 98 5.05 12.39 2.62
C MET A 98 4.10 11.24 2.98
N LEU A 99 4.18 10.13 2.23
CA LEU A 99 3.46 8.90 2.56
C LEU A 99 3.79 8.44 4.00
N MET A 100 5.06 8.46 4.38
CA MET A 100 5.48 8.00 5.70
C MET A 100 5.06 8.94 6.84
N MET A 101 4.78 10.22 6.57
CA MET A 101 4.32 11.17 7.60
C MET A 101 3.01 10.70 8.24
N TYR A 102 2.03 10.32 7.45
CA TYR A 102 0.74 9.85 7.96
C TYR A 102 0.67 8.33 8.15
N TYR A 103 1.33 7.57 7.28
CA TYR A 103 1.24 6.10 7.31
C TYR A 103 1.84 5.51 8.59
N THR A 104 2.92 6.11 9.13
CA THR A 104 3.52 5.70 10.41
C THR A 104 2.60 5.95 11.59
N THR A 105 1.82 7.03 11.56
CA THR A 105 0.80 7.35 12.57
C THR A 105 -0.33 6.32 12.53
N VAL A 106 -0.88 6.04 11.34
CA VAL A 106 -1.95 5.02 11.19
C VAL A 106 -1.45 3.62 11.57
N SER A 107 -0.22 3.26 11.19
CA SER A 107 0.39 2.01 11.65
C SER A 107 0.54 1.97 13.17
N GLY A 108 0.85 3.09 13.80
CA GLY A 108 0.86 3.23 15.26
C GLY A 108 -0.50 2.88 15.89
N TRP A 109 -1.62 3.28 15.26
CA TRP A 109 -2.97 2.88 15.73
C TRP A 109 -3.18 1.37 15.66
N MET A 110 -2.66 0.69 14.64
CA MET A 110 -2.74 -0.78 14.53
C MET A 110 -2.00 -1.46 15.68
N VAL A 111 -0.78 -0.98 15.99
CA VAL A 111 0.02 -1.48 17.10
C VAL A 111 -0.68 -1.21 18.45
N ALA A 112 -1.26 -0.02 18.63
CA ALA A 112 -2.02 0.33 19.82
C ALA A 112 -3.22 -0.62 20.03
N TYR A 113 -3.98 -0.91 18.99
CA TYR A 113 -5.12 -1.82 19.06
C TYR A 113 -4.70 -3.27 19.26
N PHE A 114 -3.62 -3.70 18.64
CA PHE A 114 -3.03 -5.00 18.96
C PHE A 114 -2.70 -5.12 20.45
N TYR A 115 -2.05 -4.10 21.02
CA TYR A 115 -1.73 -4.05 22.44
C TYR A 115 -2.99 -4.07 23.31
N LYS A 116 -4.00 -3.25 23.00
CA LYS A 116 -5.26 -3.16 23.75
C LYS A 116 -6.03 -4.49 23.77
N PHE A 117 -6.12 -5.21 22.64
CA PHE A 117 -6.71 -6.55 22.60
C PHE A 117 -5.87 -7.57 23.37
N LEU A 118 -4.55 -7.55 23.19
CA LEU A 118 -3.62 -8.48 23.85
C LEU A 118 -3.68 -8.35 25.38
N THR A 119 -3.73 -7.13 25.89
CA THR A 119 -3.80 -6.84 27.34
C THR A 119 -5.19 -7.02 27.93
N GLY A 120 -6.24 -7.08 27.08
CA GLY A 120 -7.62 -7.26 27.51
C GLY A 120 -8.30 -5.95 27.93
N GLU A 121 -7.89 -4.80 27.41
CA GLU A 121 -8.64 -3.56 27.55
C GLU A 121 -10.01 -3.66 26.87
N PHE A 122 -10.09 -4.38 25.73
CA PHE A 122 -11.35 -4.74 25.10
C PHE A 122 -11.90 -6.02 25.73
N THR A 123 -13.01 -5.89 26.47
CA THR A 123 -13.66 -6.99 27.17
C THR A 123 -14.98 -7.37 26.52
N ARG A 124 -15.40 -8.62 26.73
CA ARG A 124 -16.67 -9.13 26.20
C ARG A 124 -17.86 -8.32 26.73
N GLY A 125 -18.75 -7.93 25.83
CA GLY A 125 -19.97 -7.20 26.18
C GLY A 125 -19.82 -5.70 26.30
N MET A 126 -18.68 -5.14 25.91
CA MET A 126 -18.57 -3.68 25.70
C MET A 126 -19.54 -3.26 24.61
N ASP A 127 -20.23 -2.15 24.81
CA ASP A 127 -21.13 -1.59 23.79
C ASP A 127 -20.38 -0.83 22.70
N ALA A 128 -21.09 -0.49 21.62
CA ALA A 128 -20.53 0.21 20.49
C ALA A 128 -20.05 1.63 20.86
N GLU A 129 -20.70 2.27 21.84
CA GLU A 129 -20.34 3.61 22.30
C GLU A 129 -18.98 3.57 23.02
N THR A 130 -18.78 2.65 23.96
CA THR A 130 -17.51 2.47 24.69
C THR A 130 -16.38 2.06 23.74
N THR A 131 -16.67 1.17 22.78
CA THR A 131 -15.68 0.73 21.78
C THR A 131 -15.28 1.88 20.85
N GLY A 132 -16.25 2.70 20.44
CA GLY A 132 -16.00 3.91 19.63
C GLY A 132 -15.24 4.97 20.41
N ALA A 133 -15.56 5.18 21.70
CA ALA A 133 -14.87 6.11 22.57
C ALA A 133 -13.39 5.75 22.76
N ALA A 134 -13.02 4.47 22.69
CA ALA A 134 -11.63 4.03 22.78
C ALA A 134 -10.76 4.58 21.62
N PHE A 135 -11.32 4.69 20.40
CA PHE A 135 -10.63 5.32 19.27
C PHE A 135 -10.56 6.84 19.44
N GLY A 136 -11.66 7.48 19.81
CA GLY A 136 -11.69 8.90 20.09
C GLY A 136 -10.68 9.30 21.18
N SER A 137 -10.56 8.51 22.25
CA SER A 137 -9.58 8.74 23.31
C SER A 137 -8.13 8.60 22.82
N LEU A 138 -7.85 7.63 21.95
CA LEU A 138 -6.52 7.48 21.33
C LEU A 138 -6.18 8.70 20.48
N LEU A 139 -7.11 9.19 19.66
CA LEU A 139 -6.91 10.35 18.78
C LEU A 139 -6.77 11.66 19.56
N ALA A 140 -7.46 11.80 20.68
CA ALA A 140 -7.45 12.98 21.54
C ALA A 140 -6.16 13.11 22.37
N ASP A 141 -5.40 12.04 22.57
CA ASP A 141 -4.16 12.03 23.37
C ASP A 141 -2.91 12.09 22.48
N PRO A 142 -2.27 13.27 22.34
CA PRO A 142 -1.08 13.42 21.50
C PRO A 142 0.12 12.63 22.00
N LEU A 143 0.23 12.37 23.30
CA LEU A 143 1.34 11.59 23.87
C LEU A 143 1.18 10.12 23.53
N GLN A 144 -0.02 9.57 23.67
CA GLN A 144 -0.30 8.19 23.33
C GLN A 144 -0.15 7.94 21.82
N MET A 145 -0.73 8.81 20.97
CA MET A 145 -0.54 8.73 19.53
C MET A 145 0.95 8.84 19.15
N GLY A 146 1.64 9.82 19.70
CA GLY A 146 3.07 10.05 19.46
C GLY A 146 3.92 8.85 19.88
N PHE A 147 3.64 8.23 21.02
CA PHE A 147 4.36 7.04 21.49
C PHE A 147 4.28 5.89 20.47
N TRP A 148 3.08 5.55 19.99
CA TRP A 148 2.90 4.45 19.03
C TRP A 148 3.50 4.76 17.66
N MET A 149 3.41 6.00 17.19
CA MET A 149 4.07 6.46 15.96
C MET A 149 5.59 6.36 16.10
N VAL A 150 6.18 6.89 17.18
CA VAL A 150 7.64 6.85 17.45
C VAL A 150 8.14 5.42 17.52
N LEU A 151 7.42 4.54 18.23
CA LEU A 151 7.75 3.12 18.30
C LEU A 151 7.81 2.48 16.91
N THR A 152 6.80 2.75 16.07
CA THR A 152 6.71 2.24 14.71
C THR A 152 7.88 2.71 13.84
N VAL A 153 8.19 4.00 13.87
CA VAL A 153 9.30 4.61 13.10
C VAL A 153 10.66 4.02 13.52
N ILE A 154 10.92 3.98 14.83
CA ILE A 154 12.19 3.46 15.36
C ILE A 154 12.36 1.98 14.97
N LEU A 155 11.35 1.15 15.18
CA LEU A 155 11.42 -0.27 14.82
C LEU A 155 11.66 -0.46 13.32
N GLY A 156 11.00 0.32 12.44
CA GLY A 156 11.20 0.28 11.01
C GLY A 156 12.64 0.58 10.60
N PHE A 157 13.21 1.69 11.08
CA PHE A 157 14.60 2.04 10.76
C PHE A 157 15.63 1.10 11.41
N LEU A 158 15.33 0.53 12.58
CA LEU A 158 16.16 -0.52 13.17
C LEU A 158 16.25 -1.76 12.28
N VAL A 159 15.13 -2.18 11.67
CA VAL A 159 15.12 -3.29 10.70
C VAL A 159 15.97 -2.94 9.48
N CYS A 160 15.73 -1.79 8.85
CA CYS A 160 16.44 -1.36 7.64
C CYS A 160 17.94 -1.13 7.89
N SER A 161 18.33 -0.69 9.09
CA SER A 161 19.74 -0.48 9.45
C SER A 161 20.61 -1.74 9.40
N LYS A 162 19.97 -2.94 9.54
CA LYS A 162 20.65 -4.24 9.50
C LYS A 162 21.00 -4.73 8.08
N GLY A 163 20.62 -3.97 7.04
CA GLY A 163 20.88 -4.28 5.63
C GLY A 163 19.75 -5.01 4.94
N LEU A 164 19.88 -5.16 3.62
CA LEU A 164 18.86 -5.78 2.79
C LEU A 164 18.59 -7.23 3.20
N GLN A 165 19.63 -8.07 3.26
CA GLN A 165 19.46 -9.51 3.48
C GLN A 165 19.15 -9.88 4.93
N ASN A 166 19.87 -9.28 5.89
CA ASN A 166 19.76 -9.61 7.31
C ASN A 166 18.67 -8.82 8.05
N GLY A 167 18.25 -7.68 7.52
CA GLY A 167 17.18 -6.84 8.05
C GLY A 167 15.90 -7.04 7.25
N LEU A 168 15.79 -6.30 6.14
CA LEU A 168 14.57 -6.20 5.34
C LEU A 168 14.07 -7.57 4.86
N GLU A 169 14.88 -8.34 4.12
CA GLU A 169 14.46 -9.62 3.54
C GLU A 169 14.08 -10.65 4.61
N LYS A 170 14.90 -10.77 5.67
CA LYS A 170 14.64 -11.75 6.73
C LYS A 170 13.36 -11.45 7.51
N ILE A 171 13.17 -10.19 7.90
CA ILE A 171 11.99 -9.75 8.67
C ILE A 171 10.75 -9.81 7.79
N SER A 172 10.81 -9.31 6.54
CA SER A 172 9.66 -9.39 5.61
C SER A 172 9.24 -10.82 5.32
N LYS A 173 10.17 -11.75 5.15
CA LYS A 173 9.82 -13.18 4.98
C LYS A 173 9.02 -13.71 6.17
N PHE A 174 9.48 -13.43 7.39
CA PHE A 174 8.77 -13.85 8.60
C PHE A 174 7.37 -13.21 8.68
N MET A 175 7.31 -11.89 8.57
CA MET A 175 6.06 -11.14 8.70
C MET A 175 5.05 -11.50 7.61
N MET A 176 5.48 -11.58 6.36
CA MET A 176 4.59 -11.92 5.24
C MET A 176 4.10 -13.37 5.31
N SER A 177 4.95 -14.32 5.73
CA SER A 177 4.51 -15.70 5.94
C SER A 177 3.49 -15.80 7.08
N ALA A 178 3.73 -15.11 8.20
CA ALA A 178 2.79 -15.05 9.31
C ALA A 178 1.48 -14.35 8.91
N LEU A 179 1.56 -13.24 8.16
CA LEU A 179 0.42 -12.52 7.63
C LEU A 179 -0.46 -13.42 6.76
N LEU A 180 0.14 -14.15 5.82
CA LEU A 180 -0.61 -15.05 4.93
C LEU A 180 -1.29 -16.20 5.69
N ILE A 181 -0.67 -16.71 6.75
CA ILE A 181 -1.28 -17.73 7.62
C ILE A 181 -2.43 -17.10 8.43
N LEU A 182 -2.20 -15.95 9.06
CA LEU A 182 -3.20 -15.25 9.88
C LEU A 182 -4.44 -14.89 9.07
N ILE A 183 -4.29 -14.37 7.84
CA ILE A 183 -5.43 -13.97 7.02
C ILE A 183 -6.29 -15.17 6.62
N VAL A 184 -5.68 -16.33 6.34
CA VAL A 184 -6.41 -17.57 6.05
C VAL A 184 -7.16 -18.05 7.29
N VAL A 185 -6.51 -18.07 8.46
CA VAL A 185 -7.15 -18.48 9.74
C VAL A 185 -8.35 -17.57 10.07
N LEU A 186 -8.18 -16.26 9.93
CA LEU A 186 -9.25 -15.29 10.18
C LEU A 186 -10.41 -15.45 9.19
N ALA A 187 -10.13 -15.66 7.90
CA ALA A 187 -11.17 -15.87 6.89
C ALA A 187 -11.94 -17.18 7.12
N VAL A 188 -11.25 -18.27 7.45
CA VAL A 188 -11.90 -19.55 7.80
C VAL A 188 -12.82 -19.38 9.02
N HIS A 189 -12.36 -18.65 10.04
CA HIS A 189 -13.21 -18.33 11.19
C HIS A 189 -14.44 -17.49 10.78
N SER A 190 -14.26 -16.49 9.92
CA SER A 190 -15.38 -15.64 9.46
C SER A 190 -16.48 -16.43 8.77
N PHE A 191 -16.17 -17.56 8.10
CA PHE A 191 -17.16 -18.42 7.46
C PHE A 191 -18.04 -19.19 8.47
N THR A 192 -17.64 -19.25 9.74
CA THR A 192 -18.46 -19.88 10.79
C THR A 192 -19.49 -18.94 11.40
N LEU A 193 -19.48 -17.65 11.04
CA LEU A 193 -20.40 -16.65 11.53
C LEU A 193 -21.80 -16.79 10.89
N SER A 194 -22.85 -16.42 11.62
CA SER A 194 -24.27 -16.63 11.21
C SER A 194 -24.65 -15.87 9.93
N GLY A 195 -24.10 -14.70 9.68
CA GLY A 195 -24.32 -13.87 8.48
C GLY A 195 -23.29 -14.07 7.36
N ALA A 196 -22.44 -15.10 7.46
CA ALA A 196 -21.32 -15.29 6.54
C ALA A 196 -21.77 -15.45 5.09
N GLU A 197 -22.81 -16.24 4.84
CA GLU A 197 -23.32 -16.49 3.49
C GLU A 197 -23.75 -15.19 2.80
N GLU A 198 -24.48 -14.33 3.49
CA GLU A 198 -24.97 -13.07 2.94
C GLU A 198 -23.81 -12.10 2.65
N GLY A 199 -22.85 -11.99 3.57
CA GLY A 199 -21.64 -11.18 3.39
C GLY A 199 -20.78 -11.65 2.22
N ILE A 200 -20.58 -12.97 2.07
CA ILE A 200 -19.82 -13.56 0.95
C ILE A 200 -20.58 -13.32 -0.37
N ARG A 201 -21.89 -13.47 -0.37
CA ARG A 201 -22.73 -13.26 -1.54
C ARG A 201 -22.67 -11.82 -2.03
N PHE A 202 -22.77 -10.85 -1.11
CA PHE A 202 -22.60 -9.43 -1.42
C PHE A 202 -21.22 -9.15 -2.03
N TYR A 203 -20.18 -9.71 -1.43
CA TYR A 203 -18.80 -9.41 -1.78
C TYR A 203 -18.34 -10.04 -3.10
N LEU A 204 -18.76 -11.28 -3.40
CA LEU A 204 -18.24 -12.03 -4.56
C LEU A 204 -19.22 -12.14 -5.73
N ILE A 205 -20.54 -12.00 -5.49
CA ILE A 205 -21.52 -12.15 -6.57
C ILE A 205 -21.84 -10.78 -7.16
N PRO A 206 -21.58 -10.57 -8.47
CA PRO A 206 -21.89 -9.32 -9.13
C PRO A 206 -23.39 -8.97 -9.07
N ASN A 207 -23.71 -7.78 -8.56
CA ASN A 207 -25.08 -7.27 -8.45
C ASN A 207 -25.25 -6.01 -9.30
N LEU A 208 -25.88 -6.17 -10.47
CA LEU A 208 -26.13 -5.05 -11.40
C LEU A 208 -27.12 -4.02 -10.86
N LYS A 209 -28.02 -4.39 -9.93
CA LYS A 209 -28.97 -3.43 -9.34
C LYS A 209 -28.21 -2.46 -8.40
N ALA A 210 -27.40 -2.98 -7.50
CA ALA A 210 -26.57 -2.16 -6.60
C ALA A 210 -25.66 -1.19 -7.38
N VAL A 211 -25.07 -1.67 -8.49
CA VAL A 211 -24.21 -0.80 -9.33
C VAL A 211 -25.01 0.27 -10.07
N LYS A 212 -26.27 0.02 -10.45
CA LYS A 212 -27.12 1.07 -11.06
C LYS A 212 -27.48 2.17 -10.06
N GLU A 213 -27.65 1.84 -8.79
CA GLU A 213 -27.93 2.82 -7.72
C GLU A 213 -26.73 3.74 -7.47
N VAL A 214 -25.52 3.19 -7.46
CA VAL A 214 -24.25 3.97 -7.31
C VAL A 214 -23.91 4.73 -8.60
N GLY A 215 -24.28 4.20 -9.75
CA GLY A 215 -23.90 4.69 -11.08
C GLY A 215 -22.68 3.94 -11.62
N PHE A 216 -22.84 3.30 -12.78
CA PHE A 216 -21.79 2.48 -13.40
C PHE A 216 -20.46 3.22 -13.59
N GLY A 217 -20.52 4.51 -14.01
CA GLY A 217 -19.30 5.35 -14.18
C GLY A 217 -18.51 5.52 -12.88
N ASN A 218 -19.20 5.72 -11.75
CA ASN A 218 -18.58 5.85 -10.44
C ASN A 218 -17.90 4.56 -10.01
N VAL A 219 -18.54 3.41 -10.24
CA VAL A 219 -17.96 2.09 -9.91
C VAL A 219 -16.72 1.80 -10.75
N VAL A 220 -16.75 2.11 -12.05
CA VAL A 220 -15.58 1.99 -12.94
C VAL A 220 -14.45 2.86 -12.45
N SER A 221 -14.71 4.13 -12.17
CA SER A 221 -13.74 5.09 -11.61
C SER A 221 -13.11 4.60 -10.32
N ALA A 222 -13.93 4.17 -9.37
CA ALA A 222 -13.48 3.66 -8.09
C ALA A 222 -12.60 2.40 -8.25
N ALA A 223 -12.97 1.50 -9.17
CA ALA A 223 -12.19 0.29 -9.48
C ALA A 223 -10.83 0.62 -10.14
N MET A 224 -10.78 1.58 -11.06
CA MET A 224 -9.54 2.06 -11.67
C MET A 224 -8.61 2.68 -10.62
N ASN A 225 -9.14 3.58 -9.79
CA ASN A 225 -8.39 4.21 -8.70
C ASN A 225 -7.84 3.18 -7.72
N GLN A 226 -8.64 2.21 -7.31
CA GLN A 226 -8.22 1.17 -6.37
C GLN A 226 -7.13 0.27 -6.97
N ALA A 227 -7.23 -0.10 -8.24
CA ALA A 227 -6.23 -0.91 -8.93
C ALA A 227 -4.85 -0.22 -9.04
N PHE A 228 -4.86 1.10 -9.07
CA PHE A 228 -3.64 1.92 -9.08
C PHE A 228 -3.06 2.09 -7.69
N PHE A 229 -3.93 2.40 -6.73
CA PHE A 229 -3.55 2.65 -5.35
C PHE A 229 -2.94 1.41 -4.66
N THR A 230 -3.52 0.21 -4.91
CA THR A 230 -3.13 -1.02 -4.20
C THR A 230 -1.66 -1.38 -4.35
N LEU A 231 -1.02 -1.04 -5.48
CA LEU A 231 0.38 -1.36 -5.77
C LEU A 231 1.36 -0.24 -5.38
N SER A 232 0.88 0.90 -4.85
CA SER A 232 1.69 2.06 -4.46
C SER A 232 2.65 2.54 -5.56
N LEU A 233 2.18 2.58 -6.82
CA LEU A 233 2.98 2.92 -8.00
C LEU A 233 3.17 4.42 -8.14
N GLY A 234 4.27 4.84 -8.79
CA GLY A 234 4.57 6.23 -9.12
C GLY A 234 5.57 6.92 -8.20
N VAL A 235 5.86 6.34 -7.03
CA VAL A 235 6.80 6.91 -6.04
C VAL A 235 8.11 6.12 -5.92
N ALA A 236 8.47 5.37 -6.94
CA ALA A 236 9.70 4.56 -7.01
C ALA A 236 9.82 3.47 -5.93
N ALA A 237 8.74 3.11 -5.26
CA ALA A 237 8.77 2.08 -4.23
C ALA A 237 9.11 0.70 -4.81
N MET A 238 8.65 0.40 -6.03
CA MET A 238 9.00 -0.84 -6.73
C MET A 238 10.31 -0.74 -7.50
N GLU A 239 10.74 0.45 -7.91
CA GLU A 239 12.01 0.67 -8.58
C GLU A 239 13.18 0.21 -7.73
N ILE A 240 13.18 0.54 -6.41
CA ILE A 240 14.26 0.13 -5.52
C ILE A 240 14.41 -1.39 -5.46
N PHE A 241 13.30 -2.15 -5.42
CA PHE A 241 13.34 -3.61 -5.42
C PHE A 241 13.78 -4.19 -6.77
N GLY A 242 13.38 -3.56 -7.87
CA GLY A 242 13.95 -3.84 -9.19
C GLY A 242 15.47 -3.73 -9.19
N SER A 243 16.03 -2.71 -8.53
CA SER A 243 17.49 -2.51 -8.48
C SER A 243 18.25 -3.60 -7.72
N TYR A 244 17.58 -4.35 -6.86
CA TYR A 244 18.15 -5.47 -6.09
C TYR A 244 17.94 -6.84 -6.73
N MET A 245 17.07 -6.95 -7.75
CA MET A 245 16.78 -8.24 -8.38
C MET A 245 17.79 -8.62 -9.46
N GLY A 246 17.94 -9.92 -9.67
CA GLY A 246 18.72 -10.50 -10.78
C GLY A 246 17.98 -10.44 -12.13
N LYS A 247 18.62 -11.00 -13.17
CA LYS A 247 18.09 -11.08 -14.53
C LYS A 247 17.59 -12.48 -14.92
N ASP A 248 17.45 -13.38 -13.95
CA ASP A 248 17.08 -14.77 -14.20
C ASP A 248 15.60 -14.92 -14.63
N HIS A 249 14.74 -13.98 -14.21
CA HIS A 249 13.30 -14.01 -14.45
C HIS A 249 12.80 -12.74 -15.15
N THR A 250 11.75 -12.91 -15.99
CA THR A 250 11.07 -11.80 -16.65
C THR A 250 10.28 -10.94 -15.68
N LEU A 251 10.21 -9.62 -15.93
CA LEU A 251 9.51 -8.71 -15.04
C LEU A 251 8.00 -8.88 -15.08
N ALA A 252 7.41 -9.25 -16.22
CA ALA A 252 5.98 -9.53 -16.30
C ALA A 252 5.57 -10.73 -15.42
N GLY A 253 6.40 -11.78 -15.39
CA GLY A 253 6.18 -12.95 -14.54
C GLY A 253 6.29 -12.63 -13.05
N GLU A 254 7.28 -11.84 -12.66
CA GLU A 254 7.44 -11.42 -11.26
C GLU A 254 6.36 -10.41 -10.84
N GLY A 255 6.04 -9.43 -11.70
CA GLY A 255 4.96 -8.49 -11.46
C GLY A 255 3.60 -9.17 -11.29
N LEU A 256 3.30 -10.17 -12.11
CA LEU A 256 2.05 -10.95 -11.97
C LEU A 256 1.99 -11.69 -10.61
N ARG A 257 3.12 -12.21 -10.12
CA ARG A 257 3.15 -12.85 -8.79
C ARG A 257 2.96 -11.86 -7.66
N ILE A 258 3.55 -10.67 -7.77
CA ILE A 258 3.33 -9.57 -6.79
C ILE A 258 1.85 -9.18 -6.80
N CYS A 259 1.25 -8.93 -7.97
CA CYS A 259 -0.18 -8.63 -8.09
C CYS A 259 -1.06 -9.75 -7.54
N ALA A 260 -0.70 -11.02 -7.78
CA ALA A 260 -1.47 -12.16 -7.27
C ALA A 260 -1.45 -12.25 -5.73
N LEU A 261 -0.29 -11.99 -5.11
CA LEU A 261 -0.18 -11.95 -3.63
C LEU A 261 -0.95 -10.77 -3.04
N ASP A 262 -0.82 -9.58 -3.64
CA ASP A 262 -1.55 -8.38 -3.27
C ASP A 262 -3.07 -8.59 -3.33
N THR A 263 -3.55 -9.09 -4.47
CA THR A 263 -4.96 -9.42 -4.69
C THR A 263 -5.47 -10.50 -3.74
N PHE A 264 -4.67 -11.55 -3.49
CA PHE A 264 -5.04 -12.59 -2.54
C PHE A 264 -5.32 -11.99 -1.16
N VAL A 265 -4.45 -11.12 -0.66
CA VAL A 265 -4.66 -10.48 0.64
C VAL A 265 -5.88 -9.54 0.61
N ALA A 266 -6.07 -8.75 -0.44
CA ALA A 266 -7.24 -7.87 -0.58
C ALA A 266 -8.56 -8.67 -0.57
N ILE A 267 -8.63 -9.77 -1.33
CA ILE A 267 -9.82 -10.63 -1.38
C ILE A 267 -10.06 -11.31 -0.03
N MET A 268 -9.01 -11.86 0.59
CA MET A 268 -9.15 -12.50 1.90
C MET A 268 -9.58 -11.51 2.99
N ALA A 269 -9.12 -10.26 2.93
CA ALA A 269 -9.55 -9.21 3.86
C ALA A 269 -11.06 -8.94 3.72
N GLY A 270 -11.58 -8.86 2.51
CA GLY A 270 -13.03 -8.75 2.28
C GLY A 270 -13.79 -9.96 2.82
N LEU A 271 -13.26 -11.18 2.67
CA LEU A 271 -13.85 -12.41 3.21
C LEU A 271 -13.82 -12.48 4.76
N ILE A 272 -13.01 -11.67 5.41
CA ILE A 272 -13.05 -11.49 6.87
C ILE A 272 -14.11 -10.44 7.24
N ILE A 273 -14.07 -9.30 6.57
CA ILE A 273 -14.81 -8.09 6.97
C ILE A 273 -16.30 -8.21 6.64
N PHE A 274 -16.66 -8.58 5.41
CA PHE A 274 -18.07 -8.63 5.01
C PHE A 274 -18.89 -9.67 5.79
N PRO A 275 -18.45 -10.93 5.96
CA PRO A 275 -19.15 -11.87 6.83
C PRO A 275 -19.31 -11.34 8.27
N ALA A 276 -18.29 -10.72 8.81
CA ALA A 276 -18.36 -10.15 10.16
C ALA A 276 -19.38 -9.00 10.24
N CYS A 277 -19.36 -8.06 9.29
CA CYS A 277 -20.31 -6.95 9.25
C CYS A 277 -21.75 -7.43 9.13
N PHE A 278 -22.03 -8.33 8.20
CA PHE A 278 -23.38 -8.88 8.00
C PHE A 278 -23.88 -9.70 9.19
N SER A 279 -22.99 -10.44 9.87
CA SER A 279 -23.37 -11.23 11.04
C SER A 279 -23.78 -10.38 12.25
N TYR A 280 -23.24 -9.17 12.36
CA TYR A 280 -23.49 -8.26 13.48
C TYR A 280 -24.31 -7.03 13.08
N GLY A 281 -24.84 -6.99 11.84
CA GLY A 281 -25.71 -5.92 11.35
C GLY A 281 -25.03 -4.55 11.27
N VAL A 282 -23.74 -4.52 10.94
CA VAL A 282 -22.91 -3.29 10.88
C VAL A 282 -22.58 -2.96 9.44
N GLU A 283 -22.65 -1.68 9.09
CA GLU A 283 -22.33 -1.25 7.73
C GLU A 283 -20.81 -1.27 7.46
N ALA A 284 -20.42 -1.86 6.32
CA ALA A 284 -19.02 -1.93 5.87
C ALA A 284 -18.54 -0.63 5.18
N THR A 285 -19.27 0.49 5.35
CA THR A 285 -19.09 1.74 4.60
C THR A 285 -18.45 2.87 5.38
N ALA A 286 -17.94 2.62 6.59
CA ALA A 286 -17.61 3.66 7.57
C ALA A 286 -16.14 4.16 7.55
N GLY A 287 -15.35 3.96 6.49
CA GLY A 287 -13.96 4.46 6.42
C GLY A 287 -13.06 3.95 7.55
N PRO A 288 -12.23 4.81 8.21
CA PRO A 288 -11.40 4.44 9.37
C PRO A 288 -12.18 3.80 10.50
N SER A 289 -13.41 4.25 10.72
CA SER A 289 -14.30 3.72 11.74
C SER A 289 -14.60 2.23 11.55
N LEU A 290 -14.54 1.71 10.31
CA LEU A 290 -14.69 0.28 10.05
C LEU A 290 -13.68 -0.56 10.84
N ILE A 291 -12.41 -0.16 10.82
CA ILE A 291 -11.32 -0.92 11.45
C ILE A 291 -11.23 -0.64 12.96
N PHE A 292 -11.40 0.60 13.38
CA PHE A 292 -11.11 1.01 14.76
C PHE A 292 -12.34 1.14 15.66
N VAL A 293 -13.54 1.11 15.10
CA VAL A 293 -14.80 1.17 15.84
C VAL A 293 -15.65 -0.06 15.55
N THR A 294 -15.97 -0.30 14.27
CA THR A 294 -16.89 -1.36 13.87
C THR A 294 -16.35 -2.76 14.16
N LEU A 295 -15.16 -3.09 13.67
CA LEU A 295 -14.59 -4.43 13.89
C LEU A 295 -14.24 -4.72 15.35
N PRO A 296 -13.66 -3.79 16.15
CA PRO A 296 -13.53 -4.00 17.58
C PRO A 296 -14.86 -4.31 18.28
N ASN A 297 -15.94 -3.59 17.91
CA ASN A 297 -17.28 -3.89 18.45
C ASN A 297 -17.77 -5.29 18.04
N VAL A 298 -17.49 -5.74 16.83
CA VAL A 298 -17.76 -7.12 16.41
C VAL A 298 -16.97 -8.10 17.28
N PHE A 299 -15.67 -7.89 17.46
CA PHE A 299 -14.82 -8.80 18.23
C PHE A 299 -15.23 -8.89 19.71
N VAL A 300 -15.58 -7.79 20.38
CA VAL A 300 -15.99 -7.85 21.79
C VAL A 300 -17.32 -8.57 22.00
N ASN A 301 -18.15 -8.66 20.97
CA ASN A 301 -19.44 -9.34 21.02
C ASN A 301 -19.40 -10.81 20.59
N MET A 302 -18.26 -11.28 20.02
CA MET A 302 -18.13 -12.67 19.59
C MET A 302 -17.45 -13.56 20.64
N GLU A 303 -17.65 -14.87 20.54
CA GLU A 303 -16.99 -15.83 21.40
C GLU A 303 -15.49 -15.89 21.09
N GLY A 304 -14.64 -15.81 22.13
CA GLY A 304 -13.19 -15.72 21.94
C GLY A 304 -12.70 -14.41 21.30
N GLY A 305 -13.51 -13.37 21.30
CA GLY A 305 -13.27 -12.12 20.57
C GLY A 305 -11.95 -11.42 20.91
N ARG A 306 -11.50 -11.50 22.19
CA ARG A 306 -10.17 -11.02 22.56
C ARG A 306 -9.06 -11.67 21.74
N MET A 307 -9.12 -12.99 21.55
CA MET A 307 -8.14 -13.71 20.74
C MET A 307 -8.25 -13.31 19.26
N TRP A 308 -9.46 -13.28 18.72
CA TRP A 308 -9.68 -12.93 17.31
C TRP A 308 -9.29 -11.49 17.00
N GLY A 309 -9.64 -10.55 17.88
CA GLY A 309 -9.20 -9.16 17.76
C GLY A 309 -7.68 -9.01 17.85
N THR A 310 -7.02 -9.73 18.78
CA THR A 310 -5.56 -9.76 18.87
C THR A 310 -4.93 -10.27 17.56
N LEU A 311 -5.41 -11.38 17.01
CA LEU A 311 -4.89 -11.95 15.76
C LEU A 311 -5.15 -11.02 14.56
N PHE A 312 -6.32 -10.38 14.50
CA PHE A 312 -6.65 -9.43 13.45
C PHE A 312 -5.73 -8.20 13.49
N PHE A 313 -5.55 -7.57 14.65
CA PHE A 313 -4.67 -6.40 14.76
C PHE A 313 -3.19 -6.75 14.66
N LEU A 314 -2.79 -7.99 14.99
CA LEU A 314 -1.44 -8.50 14.66
C LEU A 314 -1.24 -8.60 13.14
N PHE A 315 -2.23 -9.15 12.43
CA PHE A 315 -2.24 -9.19 10.98
C PHE A 315 -2.15 -7.79 10.37
N MET A 316 -2.96 -6.83 10.85
CA MET A 316 -2.94 -5.43 10.42
C MET A 316 -1.58 -4.76 10.69
N THR A 317 -0.99 -5.02 11.85
CA THR A 317 0.34 -4.53 12.21
C THR A 317 1.40 -5.06 11.23
N PHE A 318 1.37 -6.33 10.89
CA PHE A 318 2.32 -6.90 9.92
C PHE A 318 2.11 -6.33 8.51
N ALA A 319 0.87 -6.15 8.08
CA ALA A 319 0.55 -5.54 6.79
C ALA A 319 1.08 -4.10 6.70
N SER A 320 0.78 -3.26 7.69
CA SER A 320 1.25 -1.88 7.70
C SER A 320 2.77 -1.77 7.83
N PHE A 321 3.38 -2.57 8.69
CA PHE A 321 4.81 -2.51 8.96
C PHE A 321 5.66 -3.02 7.79
N SER A 322 5.17 -3.99 7.01
CA SER A 322 5.86 -4.46 5.79
C SER A 322 6.00 -3.35 4.75
N THR A 323 4.98 -2.53 4.56
CA THR A 323 5.03 -1.33 3.70
C THR A 323 6.01 -0.28 4.25
N ILE A 324 5.98 -0.01 5.56
CA ILE A 324 6.87 0.97 6.20
C ILE A 324 8.34 0.63 5.96
N ILE A 325 8.77 -0.60 6.27
CA ILE A 325 10.17 -0.99 6.08
C ILE A 325 10.59 -0.99 4.61
N ALA A 326 9.68 -1.27 3.70
CA ALA A 326 9.90 -1.23 2.27
C ALA A 326 10.14 0.21 1.77
N VAL A 327 9.30 1.16 2.19
CA VAL A 327 9.43 2.58 1.82
C VAL A 327 10.64 3.23 2.52
N PHE A 328 10.93 2.86 3.77
CA PHE A 328 12.14 3.32 4.47
C PHE A 328 13.41 2.87 3.74
N GLU A 329 13.44 1.64 3.22
CA GLU A 329 14.58 1.17 2.41
C GLU A 329 14.73 2.03 1.15
N ASN A 330 13.65 2.42 0.48
CA ASN A 330 13.71 3.31 -0.68
C ASN A 330 14.32 4.66 -0.33
N ILE A 331 13.83 5.32 0.73
CA ILE A 331 14.34 6.62 1.19
C ILE A 331 15.81 6.50 1.60
N MET A 332 16.18 5.46 2.34
CA MET A 332 17.57 5.22 2.76
C MET A 332 18.50 4.99 1.58
N SER A 333 18.07 4.16 0.62
CA SER A 333 18.85 3.86 -0.58
C SER A 333 19.09 5.09 -1.44
N PHE A 334 18.10 5.96 -1.56
CA PHE A 334 18.26 7.26 -2.19
C PHE A 334 19.38 8.09 -1.49
N CYS A 335 19.34 8.20 -0.17
CA CYS A 335 20.36 8.95 0.57
C CYS A 335 21.76 8.32 0.45
N MET A 336 21.85 6.99 0.42
CA MET A 336 23.12 6.28 0.22
C MET A 336 23.68 6.51 -1.19
N ASP A 337 22.84 6.45 -2.21
CA ASP A 337 23.26 6.65 -3.60
C ASP A 337 23.63 8.12 -3.88
N MET A 338 22.80 9.08 -3.46
CA MET A 338 22.99 10.51 -3.77
C MET A 338 24.08 11.19 -2.93
N PHE A 339 24.15 10.87 -1.63
CA PHE A 339 25.04 11.56 -0.71
C PHE A 339 26.22 10.70 -0.24
N GLY A 340 26.32 9.45 -0.71
CA GLY A 340 27.37 8.52 -0.30
C GLY A 340 27.31 8.14 1.19
N TRP A 341 26.16 8.26 1.84
CA TRP A 341 26.02 7.97 3.26
C TRP A 341 26.17 6.46 3.54
N SER A 342 26.74 6.15 4.69
CA SER A 342 26.67 4.78 5.19
C SER A 342 25.22 4.42 5.56
N ARG A 343 24.86 3.15 5.49
CA ARG A 343 23.51 2.66 5.85
C ARG A 343 23.07 3.08 7.26
N LYS A 344 24.00 3.04 8.24
CA LYS A 344 23.71 3.48 9.61
C LYS A 344 23.41 4.97 9.69
N LYS A 345 24.18 5.80 8.97
CA LYS A 345 23.96 7.25 8.91
C LYS A 345 22.62 7.54 8.22
N ALA A 346 22.33 6.88 7.10
CA ALA A 346 21.06 7.03 6.39
C ALA A 346 19.87 6.65 7.28
N ALA A 347 19.96 5.53 8.00
CA ALA A 347 18.91 5.11 8.93
C ALA A 347 18.69 6.14 10.05
N LEU A 348 19.75 6.62 10.70
CA LEU A 348 19.62 7.57 11.80
C LEU A 348 19.04 8.91 11.34
N VAL A 349 19.56 9.47 10.26
CA VAL A 349 19.13 10.80 9.77
C VAL A 349 17.69 10.74 9.27
N ASN A 350 17.33 9.73 8.47
CA ASN A 350 15.97 9.59 7.97
C ASN A 350 14.98 9.24 9.10
N CYS A 351 15.40 8.48 10.12
CA CYS A 351 14.58 8.26 11.32
C CYS A 351 14.21 9.61 11.97
N MET A 352 15.18 10.49 12.20
CA MET A 352 14.92 11.81 12.79
C MET A 352 14.03 12.67 11.89
N ILE A 353 14.26 12.66 10.57
CA ILE A 353 13.43 13.40 9.61
C ILE A 353 11.98 12.92 9.67
N ILE A 354 11.73 11.60 9.58
CA ILE A 354 10.37 11.06 9.58
C ILE A 354 9.69 11.27 10.95
N LEU A 355 10.41 11.12 12.07
CA LEU A 355 9.84 11.41 13.39
C LEU A 355 9.32 12.84 13.47
N VAL A 356 10.13 13.83 13.05
CA VAL A 356 9.72 15.24 13.07
C VAL A 356 8.61 15.51 12.05
N ALA A 357 8.71 14.95 10.85
CA ALA A 357 7.74 15.15 9.78
C ALA A 357 6.37 14.52 10.08
N SER A 358 6.29 13.49 10.92
CA SER A 358 5.03 12.85 11.32
C SER A 358 4.31 13.58 12.47
N ILE A 359 4.96 14.54 13.15
CA ILE A 359 4.34 15.30 14.25
C ILE A 359 3.05 16.03 13.80
N PRO A 360 3.00 16.71 12.64
CA PRO A 360 1.77 17.38 12.20
C PRO A 360 0.57 16.44 12.10
N CYS A 361 0.76 15.23 11.58
CA CYS A 361 -0.29 14.23 11.49
C CYS A 361 -0.80 13.80 12.88
N VAL A 362 0.09 13.58 13.86
CA VAL A 362 -0.28 13.28 15.26
C VAL A 362 -1.07 14.43 15.88
N LEU A 363 -0.61 15.67 15.70
CA LEU A 363 -1.27 16.84 16.27
C LEU A 363 -2.58 17.21 15.59
N GLY A 364 -2.78 16.79 14.35
CA GLY A 364 -3.95 17.10 13.54
C GLY A 364 -5.28 16.60 14.14
N TYR A 365 -5.24 15.57 14.98
CA TYR A 365 -6.43 15.01 15.63
C TYR A 365 -6.73 15.60 17.02
N ASN A 366 -5.82 16.39 17.58
CA ASN A 366 -5.94 16.92 18.94
C ASN A 366 -5.60 18.42 19.01
N VAL A 367 -4.33 18.78 19.20
CA VAL A 367 -3.90 20.19 19.36
C VAL A 367 -4.22 21.04 18.14
N TRP A 368 -4.16 20.47 16.93
CA TRP A 368 -4.44 21.13 15.65
C TRP A 368 -5.74 20.65 14.99
N SER A 369 -6.67 20.09 15.75
CA SER A 369 -7.95 19.57 15.22
C SER A 369 -8.78 20.60 14.44
N ASN A 370 -8.58 21.90 14.68
CA ASN A 370 -9.21 22.97 13.94
C ASN A 370 -8.45 23.39 12.67
N LEU A 371 -7.27 22.78 12.40
CA LEU A 371 -6.47 23.10 11.22
C LEU A 371 -6.98 22.26 10.03
N HIS A 372 -7.66 22.95 9.13
CA HIS A 372 -8.09 22.37 7.86
C HIS A 372 -7.22 22.93 6.73
N LEU A 373 -6.64 22.02 5.92
CA LEU A 373 -5.72 22.39 4.85
C LEU A 373 -6.40 22.30 3.47
N ILE A 374 -6.05 21.33 2.66
CA ILE A 374 -6.52 21.21 1.27
C ILE A 374 -8.02 20.89 1.23
N GLY A 375 -8.83 21.79 0.69
CA GLY A 375 -10.27 21.55 0.51
C GLY A 375 -11.05 21.28 1.80
N GLY A 376 -10.59 21.81 2.94
CA GLY A 376 -11.24 21.63 4.24
C GLY A 376 -10.90 20.28 4.92
N ARG A 377 -9.95 19.52 4.39
CA ARG A 377 -9.47 18.26 4.96
C ARG A 377 -8.56 18.50 6.17
N ASP A 378 -8.54 17.57 7.11
CA ASP A 378 -7.55 17.55 8.19
C ASP A 378 -6.11 17.33 7.67
N VAL A 379 -5.14 17.25 8.59
CA VAL A 379 -3.73 17.11 8.21
C VAL A 379 -3.49 15.78 7.51
N LEU A 380 -3.96 14.65 8.09
CA LEU A 380 -3.79 13.31 7.51
C LEU A 380 -4.44 13.21 6.13
N ASP A 381 -5.70 13.61 6.02
CA ASP A 381 -6.45 13.54 4.76
C ASP A 381 -5.84 14.45 3.69
N SER A 382 -5.19 15.56 4.09
CA SER A 382 -4.48 16.44 3.15
C SER A 382 -3.18 15.83 2.66
N GLU A 383 -2.41 15.18 3.54
CA GLU A 383 -1.19 14.44 3.20
C GLU A 383 -1.53 13.27 2.27
N ASP A 384 -2.54 12.48 2.61
CA ASP A 384 -3.03 11.37 1.77
C ASP A 384 -3.53 11.87 0.41
N PHE A 385 -4.27 12.96 0.36
CA PHE A 385 -4.75 13.55 -0.89
C PHE A 385 -3.58 13.87 -1.85
N ILE A 386 -2.53 14.53 -1.36
CA ILE A 386 -1.35 14.85 -2.19
C ILE A 386 -0.69 13.56 -2.71
N VAL A 387 -0.52 12.58 -1.85
CA VAL A 387 0.14 11.32 -2.25
C VAL A 387 -0.76 10.53 -3.19
N SER A 388 -1.98 10.22 -2.77
CA SER A 388 -2.85 9.27 -3.46
C SER A 388 -3.49 9.81 -4.73
N ASN A 389 -3.88 11.10 -4.74
CA ASN A 389 -4.60 11.69 -5.85
C ASN A 389 -3.70 12.45 -6.83
N LEU A 390 -2.49 12.85 -6.40
CA LEU A 390 -1.58 13.62 -7.25
C LEU A 390 -0.28 12.85 -7.53
N LEU A 391 0.51 12.50 -6.50
CA LEU A 391 1.86 11.99 -6.71
C LEU A 391 1.89 10.56 -7.29
N LEU A 392 1.03 9.65 -6.84
CA LEU A 392 0.97 8.29 -7.37
C LEU A 392 0.54 8.26 -8.84
N PRO A 393 -0.59 8.87 -9.27
CA PRO A 393 -0.99 8.85 -10.67
C PRO A 393 -0.03 9.63 -11.57
N LEU A 394 0.42 10.81 -11.15
CA LEU A 394 1.37 11.62 -11.92
C LEU A 394 2.70 10.89 -12.11
N GLY A 395 3.23 10.32 -11.02
CA GLY A 395 4.49 9.58 -11.07
C GLY A 395 4.40 8.34 -11.96
N SER A 396 3.29 7.63 -11.90
CA SER A 396 3.04 6.48 -12.77
C SER A 396 2.96 6.88 -14.24
N LEU A 397 2.33 8.03 -14.53
CA LEU A 397 2.32 8.59 -15.89
C LEU A 397 3.74 8.92 -16.37
N VAL A 398 4.57 9.48 -15.47
CA VAL A 398 5.98 9.78 -15.82
C VAL A 398 6.77 8.51 -16.08
N TYR A 399 6.65 7.45 -15.25
CA TYR A 399 7.28 6.14 -15.54
C TYR A 399 6.86 5.58 -16.89
N LEU A 400 5.55 5.62 -17.17
CA LEU A 400 5.02 5.17 -18.43
C LEU A 400 5.61 5.95 -19.60
N LEU A 401 5.54 7.28 -19.57
CA LEU A 401 6.07 8.13 -20.64
C LEU A 401 7.60 7.96 -20.81
N PHE A 402 8.34 7.82 -19.72
CA PHE A 402 9.76 7.55 -19.75
C PHE A 402 10.08 6.22 -20.45
N CYS A 403 9.35 5.16 -20.15
CA CYS A 403 9.57 3.84 -20.73
C CYS A 403 9.10 3.71 -22.17
N VAL A 404 8.10 4.51 -22.63
CA VAL A 404 7.49 4.27 -23.94
C VAL A 404 7.80 5.34 -24.99
N THR A 405 8.25 6.54 -24.60
CA THR A 405 8.49 7.65 -25.53
C THR A 405 9.91 7.68 -26.06
N LYS A 406 10.08 8.30 -27.25
CA LYS A 406 11.39 8.53 -27.84
C LYS A 406 12.26 9.53 -27.07
N TRP A 407 11.65 10.36 -26.22
CA TRP A 407 12.35 11.36 -25.40
C TRP A 407 12.85 10.80 -24.08
N GLY A 408 12.29 9.69 -23.62
CA GLY A 408 12.73 8.93 -22.46
C GLY A 408 13.69 7.80 -22.83
N TRP A 409 13.63 6.73 -22.04
CA TRP A 409 14.42 5.50 -22.23
C TRP A 409 13.99 4.74 -23.49
N GLY A 410 12.69 4.73 -23.79
CA GLY A 410 12.11 4.19 -25.01
C GLY A 410 11.61 2.75 -24.88
N PHE A 411 10.54 2.44 -25.65
CA PHE A 411 9.82 1.18 -25.54
C PHE A 411 10.67 -0.07 -25.83
N ASP A 412 11.57 0.01 -26.81
CA ASP A 412 12.39 -1.16 -27.19
C ASP A 412 13.43 -1.50 -26.10
N ASN A 413 14.00 -0.49 -25.41
CA ASN A 413 14.87 -0.70 -24.25
C ASN A 413 14.12 -1.29 -23.07
N TYR A 414 12.95 -0.71 -22.74
CA TYR A 414 12.06 -1.25 -21.72
C TYR A 414 11.69 -2.71 -22.00
N LEU A 415 11.23 -3.00 -23.24
CA LEU A 415 10.79 -4.34 -23.62
C LEU A 415 11.93 -5.36 -23.53
N LYS A 416 13.13 -4.97 -23.98
CA LYS A 416 14.34 -5.81 -23.86
C LYS A 416 14.63 -6.16 -22.40
N GLU A 417 14.62 -5.15 -21.53
CA GLU A 417 14.87 -5.37 -20.10
C GLU A 417 13.75 -6.20 -19.46
N ALA A 418 12.48 -5.86 -19.69
CA ALA A 418 11.34 -6.56 -19.11
C ALA A 418 11.28 -8.04 -19.49
N ASN A 419 11.69 -8.37 -20.72
CA ASN A 419 11.70 -9.72 -21.28
C ASN A 419 13.00 -10.50 -21.04
N THR A 420 13.98 -9.91 -20.33
CA THR A 420 15.21 -10.61 -19.96
C THR A 420 14.93 -11.64 -18.89
N GLY A 421 15.44 -12.86 -19.06
CA GLY A 421 15.23 -14.00 -18.18
C GLY A 421 14.11 -14.94 -18.62
N GLU A 422 13.80 -15.92 -17.77
CA GLU A 422 12.80 -16.95 -18.02
C GLU A 422 11.42 -16.53 -17.47
N GLY A 423 10.35 -16.80 -18.21
CA GLY A 423 8.97 -16.58 -17.77
C GLY A 423 8.08 -15.87 -18.78
N LEU A 424 7.01 -15.23 -18.30
CA LEU A 424 6.03 -14.53 -19.14
C LEU A 424 6.67 -13.29 -19.80
N LYS A 425 6.56 -13.22 -21.11
CA LYS A 425 7.12 -12.11 -21.91
C LYS A 425 6.04 -11.14 -22.36
N ILE A 426 6.35 -9.87 -22.36
CA ILE A 426 5.50 -8.81 -22.91
C ILE A 426 5.61 -8.86 -24.44
N ALA A 427 4.46 -8.93 -25.13
CA ALA A 427 4.42 -8.96 -26.59
C ALA A 427 4.71 -7.57 -27.18
N LYS A 428 5.55 -7.53 -28.23
CA LYS A 428 5.87 -6.27 -28.94
C LYS A 428 4.62 -5.58 -29.50
N GLY A 429 3.59 -6.35 -29.86
CA GLY A 429 2.31 -5.85 -30.37
C GLY A 429 1.51 -5.00 -29.37
N LEU A 430 1.83 -5.05 -28.08
CA LEU A 430 1.22 -4.18 -27.06
C LEU A 430 1.75 -2.74 -27.07
N LYS A 431 2.72 -2.41 -27.92
CA LYS A 431 3.29 -1.05 -28.01
C LYS A 431 2.22 0.05 -28.16
N PRO A 432 1.22 -0.05 -29.07
CA PRO A 432 0.19 0.98 -29.18
C PRO A 432 -0.65 1.14 -27.90
N TYR A 433 -0.95 0.04 -27.21
CA TYR A 433 -1.64 0.08 -25.93
C TYR A 433 -0.86 0.90 -24.89
N PHE A 434 0.44 0.62 -24.72
CA PHE A 434 1.30 1.34 -23.77
C PHE A 434 1.52 2.80 -24.16
N GLN A 435 1.57 3.12 -25.48
CA GLN A 435 1.85 4.48 -25.94
C GLN A 435 0.63 5.40 -25.97
N PHE A 436 -0.57 4.87 -26.17
CA PHE A 436 -1.77 5.69 -26.40
C PHE A 436 -2.87 5.43 -25.37
N LEU A 437 -3.29 4.18 -25.18
CA LEU A 437 -4.44 3.89 -24.33
C LEU A 437 -4.10 4.02 -22.83
N LEU A 438 -3.02 3.41 -22.38
CA LEU A 438 -2.63 3.40 -20.98
C LEU A 438 -2.37 4.82 -20.42
N PRO A 439 -1.66 5.74 -21.13
CA PRO A 439 -1.51 7.12 -20.66
C PRO A 439 -2.85 7.85 -20.48
N VAL A 440 -3.81 7.62 -21.39
CA VAL A 440 -5.14 8.23 -21.29
C VAL A 440 -5.87 7.72 -20.06
N LEU A 441 -5.82 6.42 -19.80
CA LEU A 441 -6.45 5.84 -18.60
C LEU A 441 -5.85 6.41 -17.31
N ILE A 442 -4.52 6.53 -17.22
CA ILE A 442 -3.86 7.12 -16.06
C ILE A 442 -4.20 8.61 -15.92
N LEU A 443 -4.26 9.34 -17.04
CA LEU A 443 -4.66 10.75 -17.02
C LEU A 443 -6.10 10.93 -16.51
N ILE A 444 -7.01 10.03 -16.88
CA ILE A 444 -8.40 10.03 -16.37
C ILE A 444 -8.38 9.89 -14.84
N ILE A 445 -7.61 8.94 -14.30
CA ILE A 445 -7.47 8.75 -12.85
C ILE A 445 -6.95 10.03 -12.18
N LEU A 446 -5.89 10.62 -12.74
CA LEU A 446 -5.30 11.85 -12.21
C LEU A 446 -6.32 12.99 -12.18
N LEU A 447 -7.05 13.21 -13.27
CA LEU A 447 -8.06 14.27 -13.35
C LEU A 447 -9.23 14.04 -12.38
N GLN A 448 -9.71 12.79 -12.28
CA GLN A 448 -10.76 12.45 -11.33
C GLN A 448 -10.32 12.64 -9.87
N GLY A 449 -9.08 12.28 -9.54
CA GLY A 449 -8.52 12.49 -8.21
C GLY A 449 -8.39 13.98 -7.81
N LEU A 450 -8.27 14.87 -8.78
CA LEU A 450 -8.18 16.31 -8.54
C LEU A 450 -9.54 17.02 -8.43
N VAL A 451 -10.58 16.46 -9.05
CA VAL A 451 -11.93 17.06 -9.09
C VAL A 451 -12.83 16.54 -7.95
N GLY A 452 -12.59 15.33 -7.46
CA GLY A 452 -13.31 14.74 -6.32
C GLY A 452 -12.58 14.99 -5.03
#